data_a7659ffa7670966dcd4e186f6c094e60
#
_entry.id   a7659ffa7670966dcd4e186f6c094e60
#
_cell.length_a   1.000
_cell.length_b   1.000
_cell.length_c   1.000
_cell.angle_alpha   90.00
_cell.angle_beta   90.00
_cell.angle_gamma   90.00
#
_symmetry.space_group_name_H-M   'P 1'
#
loop_
_entity.id
_entity.type
_entity.pdbx_description
1 polymer ?
#
loop_
_entity_poly.entity_id
_entity_poly.type
_entity_poly.pdbx_seq_one_letter_code
_entity_poly.pdbx_strand_id
1 'polypeptide(L)'
;MTNFNFKFLGAWLVIVASITGLQAQNDFTLKGKDEMVPAGVWNDVNGEYINAHGGGILLFDSKYYWFGEHRPAKGFSTEVGVTCYSSTDLCNWRYEGVALSVSEEAGNEIEKGCIMERPKVIYNKRLSLIHISEPT
;
A
#
# COMPACT_ATOMS: atom_id res chain seq x y z
N MET A 1 6.86 -52.39 -64.76
CA MET A 1 7.71 -51.54 -63.91
C MET A 1 7.32 -50.09 -64.17
N THR A 2 6.38 -49.58 -63.49
CA THR A 2 6.00 -48.13 -63.53
C THR A 2 5.51 -47.74 -62.22
N ASN A 3 6.35 -46.94 -61.56
CA ASN A 3 6.06 -46.33 -60.24
C ASN A 3 5.07 -45.20 -60.44
N PHE A 4 3.93 -45.29 -59.76
CA PHE A 4 2.99 -44.20 -59.64
C PHE A 4 3.21 -43.51 -58.31
N ASN A 5 3.75 -42.28 -58.32
CA ASN A 5 3.86 -41.40 -57.18
C ASN A 5 2.58 -40.58 -57.03
N PHE A 6 1.79 -40.88 -56.03
CA PHE A 6 0.68 -40.04 -55.61
C PHE A 6 1.20 -39.00 -54.65
N LYS A 7 1.30 -37.73 -55.10
CA LYS A 7 1.51 -36.56 -54.20
C LYS A 7 0.16 -36.12 -53.68
N PHE A 8 -0.10 -36.40 -52.43
CA PHE A 8 -1.19 -35.75 -51.71
C PHE A 8 -0.75 -34.33 -51.30
N LEU A 9 -1.29 -33.31 -51.98
CA LEU A 9 -1.28 -31.93 -51.49
C LEU A 9 -2.38 -31.81 -50.43
N GLY A 10 -2.02 -32.01 -49.21
CA GLY A 10 -2.90 -31.65 -48.07
C GLY A 10 -2.82 -30.15 -47.84
N ALA A 11 -3.82 -29.41 -48.27
CA ALA A 11 -3.98 -28.03 -47.88
C ALA A 11 -4.43 -27.99 -46.40
N TRP A 12 -3.50 -27.65 -45.51
CA TRP A 12 -3.83 -27.35 -44.11
C TRP A 12 -4.41 -25.94 -44.05
N LEU A 13 -5.72 -25.85 -43.91
CA LEU A 13 -6.41 -24.61 -43.60
C LEU A 13 -6.13 -24.29 -42.09
N VAL A 14 -5.14 -23.44 -41.83
CA VAL A 14 -4.90 -22.92 -40.48
C VAL A 14 -5.94 -21.85 -40.23
N ILE A 15 -7.01 -22.20 -39.51
CA ILE A 15 -7.95 -21.24 -39.00
C ILE A 15 -7.25 -20.58 -37.77
N VAL A 16 -6.65 -19.44 -38.00
CA VAL A 16 -6.21 -18.57 -36.93
C VAL A 16 -7.47 -17.93 -36.35
N ALA A 17 -8.03 -18.56 -35.34
CA ALA A 17 -9.03 -17.92 -34.49
C ALA A 17 -8.34 -16.81 -33.71
N SER A 18 -8.46 -15.60 -34.20
CA SER A 18 -8.10 -14.40 -33.43
C SER A 18 -9.02 -14.31 -32.22
N ILE A 19 -8.59 -14.89 -31.13
CA ILE A 19 -9.19 -14.62 -29.82
C ILE A 19 -8.78 -13.19 -29.48
N THR A 20 -9.54 -12.22 -29.95
CA THR A 20 -9.57 -10.89 -29.35
C THR A 20 -10.17 -11.07 -27.97
N GLY A 21 -9.32 -11.42 -26.99
CA GLY A 21 -9.67 -11.34 -25.60
C GLY A 21 -10.06 -9.89 -25.33
N LEU A 22 -11.35 -9.67 -25.23
CA LEU A 22 -11.91 -8.48 -24.63
C LEU A 22 -11.48 -8.53 -23.16
N GLN A 23 -10.27 -8.04 -22.87
CA GLN A 23 -9.92 -7.65 -21.51
C GLN A 23 -10.88 -6.50 -21.19
N ALA A 24 -11.95 -6.84 -20.53
CA ALA A 24 -12.66 -5.86 -19.73
C ALA A 24 -11.62 -5.36 -18.72
N GLN A 25 -10.91 -4.31 -19.09
CA GLN A 25 -10.26 -3.44 -18.13
C GLN A 25 -11.42 -2.95 -17.28
N ASN A 26 -11.60 -3.56 -16.11
CA ASN A 26 -12.32 -2.95 -15.03
C ASN A 26 -11.49 -1.72 -14.68
N ASP A 27 -11.73 -0.65 -15.42
CA ASP A 27 -11.28 0.68 -15.09
C ASP A 27 -12.11 1.15 -13.88
N PHE A 28 -11.87 0.45 -12.77
CA PHE A 28 -12.33 0.89 -11.46
C PHE A 28 -11.37 2.00 -11.05
N THR A 29 -11.46 3.12 -11.75
CA THR A 29 -10.89 4.38 -11.30
C THR A 29 -11.65 4.73 -10.03
N LEU A 30 -11.06 4.39 -8.87
CA LEU A 30 -11.51 4.93 -7.61
C LEU A 30 -11.48 6.45 -7.78
N LYS A 31 -12.68 7.05 -7.89
CA LYS A 31 -12.81 8.51 -7.95
C LYS A 31 -12.13 9.03 -6.69
N GLY A 32 -11.09 9.84 -6.86
CA GLY A 32 -10.39 10.45 -5.75
C GLY A 32 -11.37 11.23 -4.87
N LYS A 33 -11.06 11.33 -3.58
CA LYS A 33 -11.83 12.14 -2.65
C LYS A 33 -11.45 13.60 -2.88
N ASP A 34 -12.44 14.46 -2.98
CA ASP A 34 -12.25 15.90 -3.12
C ASP A 34 -12.24 16.61 -1.75
N GLU A 35 -12.65 15.89 -0.69
CA GLU A 35 -12.75 16.43 0.67
C GLU A 35 -12.48 15.37 1.73
N MET A 36 -12.05 15.82 2.91
CA MET A 36 -11.96 15.00 4.11
C MET A 36 -13.24 15.13 4.91
N VAL A 37 -13.91 14.02 5.20
CA VAL A 37 -15.13 14.00 6.02
C VAL A 37 -14.72 13.79 7.48
N PRO A 38 -14.87 14.79 8.36
CA PRO A 38 -14.58 14.64 9.79
C PRO A 38 -15.42 13.51 10.41
N ALA A 39 -14.82 12.75 11.33
CA ALA A 39 -15.45 11.61 12.02
C ALA A 39 -15.93 10.47 11.11
N GLY A 40 -15.61 10.52 9.82
CA GLY A 40 -15.87 9.42 8.89
C GLY A 40 -14.81 8.30 8.96
N VAL A 41 -15.11 7.18 8.33
CA VAL A 41 -14.11 6.14 8.07
C VAL A 41 -13.25 6.59 6.88
N TRP A 42 -11.93 6.64 7.10
CA TRP A 42 -11.00 7.02 6.05
C TRP A 42 -10.33 5.80 5.48
N ASN A 43 -10.49 5.64 4.17
CA ASN A 43 -9.85 4.58 3.42
C ASN A 43 -8.74 5.18 2.55
N ASP A 44 -7.74 4.37 2.26
CA ASP A 44 -6.68 4.71 1.31
C ASP A 44 -7.19 4.65 -0.16
N VAL A 45 -6.29 4.92 -1.11
CA VAL A 45 -6.62 4.88 -2.54
C VAL A 45 -6.99 3.49 -3.06
N ASN A 46 -6.73 2.43 -2.30
CA ASN A 46 -7.11 1.06 -2.61
C ASN A 46 -8.45 0.67 -1.98
N GLY A 47 -9.05 1.57 -1.17
CA GLY A 47 -10.29 1.30 -0.44
C GLY A 47 -10.09 0.65 0.94
N GLU A 48 -8.83 0.45 1.36
CA GLU A 48 -8.50 -0.15 2.65
C GLU A 48 -8.50 0.90 3.77
N TYR A 49 -8.92 0.50 4.96
CA TYR A 49 -8.96 1.38 6.13
C TYR A 49 -7.57 1.93 6.47
N ILE A 50 -7.47 3.25 6.63
CA ILE A 50 -6.22 3.90 7.07
C ILE A 50 -6.00 3.62 8.56
N ASN A 51 -5.03 2.79 8.86
CA ASN A 51 -4.66 2.41 10.21
C ASN A 51 -3.37 3.13 10.64
N ALA A 52 -3.50 4.41 10.99
CA ALA A 52 -2.42 5.30 11.43
C ALA A 52 -2.89 6.20 12.57
N HIS A 53 -3.13 5.60 13.74
CA HIS A 53 -3.73 6.31 14.88
C HIS A 53 -2.75 7.25 15.58
N GLY A 54 -3.29 8.33 16.15
CA GLY A 54 -2.60 9.25 17.06
C GLY A 54 -1.34 9.93 16.52
N GLY A 55 -1.05 9.75 15.25
CA GLY A 55 0.21 10.13 14.64
C GLY A 55 0.34 11.60 14.25
N GLY A 56 1.22 11.85 13.30
CA GLY A 56 1.50 13.18 12.77
C GLY A 56 1.76 13.15 11.27
N ILE A 57 1.64 14.32 10.67
CA ILE A 57 1.88 14.51 9.24
C ILE A 57 3.18 15.30 9.06
N LEU A 58 4.06 14.81 8.21
CA LEU A 58 5.30 15.45 7.78
C LEU A 58 5.17 15.85 6.31
N LEU A 59 5.44 17.11 5.98
CA LEU A 59 5.61 17.54 4.60
C LEU A 59 7.09 17.40 4.21
N PHE A 60 7.38 16.57 3.22
CA PHE A 60 8.71 16.37 2.69
C PHE A 60 8.66 16.22 1.17
N ASP A 61 9.50 16.96 0.46
CA ASP A 61 9.59 16.96 -1.00
C ASP A 61 8.24 17.09 -1.71
N SER A 62 7.44 18.08 -1.29
CA SER A 62 6.10 18.38 -1.82
C SER A 62 5.07 17.26 -1.65
N LYS A 63 5.34 16.30 -0.79
CA LYS A 63 4.43 15.20 -0.45
C LYS A 63 4.21 15.15 1.05
N TYR A 64 2.98 14.90 1.46
CA TYR A 64 2.61 14.67 2.85
C TYR A 64 2.81 13.21 3.21
N TYR A 65 3.38 12.94 4.36
CA TYR A 65 3.54 11.61 4.93
C TYR A 65 2.85 11.55 6.29
N TRP A 66 1.89 10.67 6.42
CA TRP A 66 1.17 10.44 7.67
C TRP A 66 1.71 9.18 8.33
N PHE A 67 2.30 9.36 9.52
CA PHE A 67 2.78 8.27 10.36
C PHE A 67 1.85 8.11 11.54
N GLY A 68 1.50 6.90 11.88
CA GLY A 68 0.64 6.62 13.03
C GLY A 68 0.74 5.18 13.48
N GLU A 69 0.29 4.95 14.70
CA GLU A 69 0.24 3.63 15.30
C GLU A 69 -0.74 2.73 14.53
N HIS A 70 -0.29 1.54 14.17
CA HIS A 70 -1.19 0.50 13.70
C HIS A 70 -1.89 -0.15 14.89
N ARG A 71 -3.21 -0.02 14.98
CA ARG A 71 -4.02 -0.63 16.04
C ARG A 71 -4.73 -1.88 15.55
N PRO A 72 -4.80 -2.94 16.37
CA PRO A 72 -5.63 -4.08 16.09
C PRO A 72 -7.11 -3.69 16.15
N ALA A 73 -7.99 -4.53 15.60
CA ALA A 73 -9.43 -4.29 15.64
C ALA A 73 -10.01 -4.22 17.07
N LYS A 74 -9.30 -4.77 18.04
CA LYS A 74 -9.67 -4.74 19.46
C LYS A 74 -8.42 -4.50 20.31
N GLY A 75 -8.54 -3.61 21.30
CA GLY A 75 -7.42 -3.28 22.20
C GLY A 75 -6.59 -2.09 21.72
N PHE A 76 -5.47 -1.87 22.39
CA PHE A 76 -4.57 -0.73 22.18
C PHE A 76 -3.11 -1.15 21.90
N SER A 77 -2.78 -2.42 22.10
CA SER A 77 -1.43 -2.94 21.87
C SER A 77 -1.16 -3.16 20.39
N THR A 78 -0.03 -2.68 19.87
CA THR A 78 0.30 -2.89 18.48
C THR A 78 1.05 -4.21 18.26
N GLU A 79 0.69 -4.89 17.18
CA GLU A 79 1.42 -6.08 16.71
C GLU A 79 2.25 -5.77 15.45
N VAL A 80 2.14 -4.58 14.91
CA VAL A 80 2.75 -4.15 13.64
C VAL A 80 3.76 -3.04 13.87
N GLY A 81 3.37 -1.96 14.56
CA GLY A 81 4.19 -0.80 14.80
C GLY A 81 3.62 0.50 14.22
N VAL A 82 4.48 1.33 13.65
CA VAL A 82 4.11 2.61 13.02
C VAL A 82 3.95 2.42 11.52
N THR A 83 2.77 2.70 11.00
CA THR A 83 2.48 2.69 9.56
C THR A 83 2.70 4.06 8.94
N CYS A 84 2.98 4.06 7.63
CA CYS A 84 3.18 5.25 6.84
C CYS A 84 2.23 5.28 5.65
N TYR A 85 1.62 6.43 5.42
CA TYR A 85 0.82 6.74 4.24
C TYR A 85 1.33 8.02 3.61
N SER A 86 1.20 8.17 2.29
CA SER A 86 1.57 9.38 1.59
C SER A 86 0.41 9.98 0.80
N SER A 87 0.43 11.31 0.64
CA SER A 87 -0.58 12.05 -0.13
C SER A 87 0.03 13.31 -0.73
N THR A 88 -0.52 13.79 -1.84
CA THR A 88 -0.20 15.10 -2.42
C THR A 88 -1.27 16.15 -2.14
N ASP A 89 -2.44 15.74 -1.64
CA ASP A 89 -3.64 16.59 -1.49
C ASP A 89 -4.30 16.48 -0.10
N LEU A 90 -3.74 15.67 0.82
CA LEU A 90 -4.27 15.37 2.15
C LEU A 90 -5.61 14.59 2.15
N CYS A 91 -6.20 14.32 1.00
CA CYS A 91 -7.47 13.62 0.86
C CYS A 91 -7.28 12.18 0.39
N ASN A 92 -6.35 11.98 -0.54
CA ASN A 92 -6.09 10.70 -1.18
C ASN A 92 -4.76 10.13 -0.66
N TRP A 93 -4.85 9.16 0.22
CA TRP A 93 -3.72 8.57 0.91
C TRP A 93 -3.33 7.22 0.29
N ARG A 94 -2.05 6.99 0.10
CA ARG A 94 -1.48 5.72 -0.35
C ARG A 94 -0.70 5.08 0.78
N TYR A 95 -0.95 3.80 1.04
CA TYR A 95 -0.14 3.04 1.99
C TYR A 95 1.29 2.85 1.47
N GLU A 96 2.28 3.23 2.28
CA GLU A 96 3.72 3.12 1.95
C GLU A 96 4.41 1.99 2.72
N GLY A 97 3.75 1.41 3.72
CA GLY A 97 4.30 0.32 4.51
C GLY A 97 4.43 0.64 5.99
N VAL A 98 5.19 -0.21 6.68
CA VAL A 98 5.53 -0.06 8.10
C VAL A 98 6.84 0.71 8.22
N ALA A 99 6.79 1.89 8.84
CA ALA A 99 7.95 2.77 9.01
C ALA A 99 8.83 2.36 10.21
N LEU A 100 8.20 1.82 11.25
CA LEU A 100 8.87 1.27 12.43
C LEU A 100 8.13 0.01 12.87
N SER A 101 8.75 -1.14 12.74
CA SER A 101 8.16 -2.41 13.16
C SER A 101 8.37 -2.64 14.65
N VAL A 102 7.41 -3.30 15.30
CA VAL A 102 7.65 -3.85 16.64
C VAL A 102 8.78 -4.88 16.62
N SER A 103 9.43 -5.04 17.76
CA SER A 103 10.47 -6.05 17.97
C SER A 103 9.83 -7.38 18.41
N GLU A 104 10.33 -8.49 17.87
CA GLU A 104 10.00 -9.84 18.36
C GLU A 104 10.86 -10.25 19.56
N GLU A 105 11.82 -9.41 19.97
CA GLU A 105 12.70 -9.65 21.10
C GLU A 105 12.00 -9.24 22.40
N ALA A 106 11.84 -10.20 23.30
CA ALA A 106 11.21 -9.96 24.60
C ALA A 106 12.03 -9.00 25.46
N GLY A 107 11.36 -8.02 26.09
CA GLY A 107 11.99 -6.99 26.89
C GLY A 107 12.53 -5.80 26.10
N ASN A 108 12.33 -5.77 24.79
CA ASN A 108 12.60 -4.59 23.98
C ASN A 108 11.56 -3.49 24.26
N GLU A 109 11.97 -2.22 24.26
CA GLU A 109 11.05 -1.10 24.53
C GLU A 109 9.86 -1.06 23.55
N ILE A 110 10.07 -1.52 22.30
CA ILE A 110 9.03 -1.62 21.28
C ILE A 110 8.69 -3.08 20.96
N GLU A 111 8.68 -3.94 21.99
CA GLU A 111 8.28 -5.34 21.77
C GLU A 111 6.84 -5.47 21.26
N LYS A 112 6.56 -6.57 20.59
CA LYS A 112 5.21 -6.90 20.12
C LYS A 112 4.21 -6.89 21.26
N GLY A 113 3.10 -6.18 21.04
CA GLY A 113 2.09 -5.98 22.07
C GLY A 113 2.30 -4.74 22.94
N CYS A 114 3.36 -3.95 22.71
CA CYS A 114 3.54 -2.67 23.37
C CYS A 114 2.46 -1.66 22.96
N ILE A 115 2.37 -0.57 23.70
CA ILE A 115 1.49 0.57 23.38
C ILE A 115 2.37 1.65 22.76
N MET A 116 2.20 1.93 21.47
CA MET A 116 2.87 3.03 20.77
C MET A 116 1.92 4.20 20.63
N GLU A 117 1.95 5.15 21.55
CA GLU A 117 1.03 6.28 21.49
C GLU A 117 1.67 7.50 20.80
N ARG A 118 0.93 8.08 19.84
CA ARG A 118 1.25 9.36 19.20
C ARG A 118 2.68 9.44 18.65
N PRO A 119 3.11 8.50 17.81
CA PRO A 119 4.46 8.52 17.26
C PRO A 119 4.73 9.84 16.53
N LYS A 120 5.91 10.41 16.77
CA LYS A 120 6.38 11.63 16.11
C LYS A 120 7.51 11.31 15.16
N VAL A 121 7.48 11.95 14.02
CA VAL A 121 8.49 11.78 12.98
C VAL A 121 9.15 13.11 12.69
N ILE A 122 10.47 13.12 12.73
CA ILE A 122 11.28 14.31 12.46
C ILE A 122 12.30 13.97 11.39
N TYR A 123 12.36 14.79 10.34
CA TYR A 123 13.40 14.69 9.33
C TYR A 123 14.57 15.62 9.65
N ASN A 124 15.76 15.02 9.81
CA ASN A 124 17.00 15.75 9.99
C ASN A 124 17.66 16.01 8.64
N LYS A 125 17.50 17.21 8.11
CA LYS A 125 18.04 17.61 6.78
C LYS A 125 19.57 17.46 6.67
N ARG A 126 20.32 17.68 7.76
CA ARG A 126 21.78 17.62 7.74
C ARG A 126 22.31 16.19 7.66
N LEU A 127 21.61 15.26 8.26
CA LEU A 127 21.99 13.84 8.33
C LEU A 127 21.24 12.99 7.31
N SER A 128 20.23 13.55 6.65
CA SER A 128 19.30 12.81 5.77
C SER A 128 18.67 11.61 6.47
N LEU A 129 18.36 11.76 7.76
CA LEU A 129 17.79 10.72 8.61
C LEU A 129 16.38 11.08 9.05
N ILE A 130 15.55 10.06 9.17
CA ILE A 130 14.22 10.13 9.79
C ILE A 130 14.35 9.56 11.21
N HIS A 131 13.85 10.30 12.20
CA HIS A 131 13.74 9.87 13.58
C HIS A 131 12.26 9.66 13.89
N ILE A 132 11.93 8.51 14.45
CA ILE A 132 10.60 8.21 14.97
C ILE A 132 10.75 8.06 16.47
N SER A 133 9.98 8.83 17.24
CA SER A 133 9.98 8.75 18.70
C SER A 133 8.56 8.73 19.24
N GLU A 134 8.37 8.11 20.39
CA GLU A 134 7.18 8.23 21.19
C GLU A 134 7.38 9.32 22.23
N PRO A 135 6.36 10.15 22.52
CA PRO A 135 6.36 10.97 23.71
C PRO A 135 6.15 10.05 24.93
N THR A 136 7.13 9.97 25.79
CA THR A 136 7.00 9.32 27.11
C THR A 136 6.09 10.13 28.01
#